data_cff7ea7c35d9686d357a3bf50f068b78
#
_entry.id   cff7ea7c35d9686d357a3bf50f068b78
#
_cell.length_a   1.000
_cell.length_b   1.000
_cell.length_c   1.000
_cell.angle_alpha   90.00
_cell.angle_beta   90.00
_cell.angle_gamma   90.00
#
_symmetry.space_group_name_H-M   'P 1'
#
loop_
_entity.id
_entity.type
_entity.pdbx_description
1 polymer ?
#
loop_
_entity_poly.entity_id
_entity_poly.type
_entity_poly.pdbx_seq_one_letter_code
_entity_poly.pdbx_strand_id
1 'polypeptide(L)'
;MPLPLYALTAGAFGIGVSEFVIMGLLLHVGADLGVTIATAGLLISGYALGVVLGAPILTVLTGRWPRKRVLVALMAVFTAGNLACALAPSYGALMAARILTALAHGTFFGVGSVVATGLVPAERKASAIAVMFTGLTAANVLGVPLGTWIGQQFGWRATFWSVTAVGVMALVVIAILVPRDARPSEHAEWRADMRVILRPAVLLCLLTTVLGYAGVFAVFTYIAPLLTHVGGFPESAVSPILLVFGGGLVAGNLLGGRLADRNLPATIVGTLAALGLVLALMTPGFHARPSAILLTGLLGAAGFATVAPLQIWVLSKAAGAGQSLASSVNIAAFNLGNAIGAWAGGTVIAHGVALSVVPLAAAIFPATAILVALLNMNIGRR
;
A
#
# COMPACT_ATOMS: atom_id res chain seq x y z
N MET A 1 24.16 -9.76 0.45
CA MET A 1 23.24 -9.32 1.49
C MET A 1 23.06 -10.44 2.52
N PRO A 2 22.98 -10.15 3.84
CA PRO A 2 22.77 -11.16 4.87
C PRO A 2 21.44 -11.90 4.74
N LEU A 3 21.41 -13.20 5.06
CA LEU A 3 20.19 -14.04 5.01
C LEU A 3 18.97 -13.47 5.77
N PRO A 4 19.17 -12.84 6.96
CA PRO A 4 18.02 -12.24 7.67
C PRO A 4 17.25 -11.19 6.87
N LEU A 5 17.87 -10.52 5.89
CA LEU A 5 17.15 -9.58 5.02
C LEU A 5 16.10 -10.27 4.15
N TYR A 6 16.40 -11.44 3.64
CA TYR A 6 15.44 -12.23 2.85
C TYR A 6 14.29 -12.77 3.70
N ALA A 7 14.51 -12.99 5.01
CA ALA A 7 13.44 -13.30 5.94
C ALA A 7 12.46 -12.11 6.08
N LEU A 8 12.98 -10.88 6.17
CA LEU A 8 12.15 -9.66 6.18
C LEU A 8 11.43 -9.46 4.84
N THR A 9 12.08 -9.77 3.72
CA THR A 9 11.47 -9.75 2.37
C THR A 9 10.28 -10.70 2.28
N ALA A 10 10.39 -11.92 2.85
CA ALA A 10 9.28 -12.88 2.87
C ALA A 10 8.09 -12.37 3.69
N GLY A 11 8.33 -11.73 4.84
CA GLY A 11 7.29 -11.08 5.62
C GLY A 11 6.63 -9.92 4.85
N ALA A 12 7.43 -9.06 4.21
CA ALA A 12 6.94 -7.97 3.37
C ALA A 12 6.11 -8.48 2.18
N PHE A 13 6.50 -9.61 1.57
CA PHE A 13 5.74 -10.28 0.51
C PHE A 13 4.36 -10.72 1.01
N GLY A 14 4.31 -11.47 2.13
CA GLY A 14 3.05 -11.92 2.70
C GLY A 14 2.10 -10.76 3.02
N ILE A 15 2.61 -9.70 3.65
CA ILE A 15 1.85 -8.49 3.99
C ILE A 15 1.31 -7.84 2.71
N GLY A 16 2.14 -7.66 1.68
CA GLY A 16 1.72 -7.07 0.42
C GLY A 16 0.65 -7.89 -0.31
N VAL A 17 0.77 -9.22 -0.33
CA VAL A 17 -0.29 -10.07 -0.90
C VAL A 17 -1.59 -9.89 -0.15
N SER A 18 -1.57 -9.96 1.19
CA SER A 18 -2.77 -9.80 2.03
C SER A 18 -3.44 -8.44 1.84
N GLU A 19 -2.65 -7.37 1.68
CA GLU A 19 -3.17 -6.01 1.47
C GLU A 19 -3.95 -5.90 0.17
N PHE A 20 -3.36 -6.32 -0.95
CA PHE A 20 -3.83 -5.98 -2.28
C PHE A 20 -4.68 -7.06 -2.97
N VAL A 21 -4.57 -8.33 -2.59
CA VAL A 21 -5.25 -9.43 -3.28
C VAL A 21 -6.78 -9.33 -3.24
N ILE A 22 -7.32 -8.73 -2.20
CA ILE A 22 -8.78 -8.55 -2.02
C ILE A 22 -9.41 -7.78 -3.18
N MET A 23 -8.67 -6.88 -3.85
CA MET A 23 -9.16 -6.09 -4.97
C MET A 23 -9.47 -6.95 -6.19
N GLY A 24 -8.67 -8.00 -6.41
CA GLY A 24 -8.93 -9.00 -7.45
C GLY A 24 -10.07 -9.97 -7.12
N LEU A 25 -10.44 -10.07 -5.84
CA LEU A 25 -11.45 -10.99 -5.31
C LEU A 25 -12.76 -10.30 -4.91
N LEU A 26 -12.88 -8.99 -5.15
CA LEU A 26 -13.98 -8.18 -4.62
C LEU A 26 -15.36 -8.71 -5.00
N LEU A 27 -15.53 -9.16 -6.26
CA LEU A 27 -16.77 -9.73 -6.78
C LEU A 27 -17.12 -11.04 -6.07
N HIS A 28 -16.15 -11.95 -5.91
CA HIS A 28 -16.36 -13.25 -5.27
C HIS A 28 -16.69 -13.10 -3.78
N VAL A 29 -16.00 -12.20 -3.08
CA VAL A 29 -16.28 -11.89 -1.67
C VAL A 29 -17.66 -11.26 -1.51
N GLY A 30 -18.02 -10.31 -2.38
CA GLY A 30 -19.33 -9.65 -2.37
C GLY A 30 -20.47 -10.64 -2.60
N ALA A 31 -20.31 -11.51 -3.60
CA ALA A 31 -21.34 -12.54 -3.92
C ALA A 31 -21.50 -13.57 -2.80
N ASP A 32 -20.40 -14.10 -2.25
CA ASP A 32 -20.43 -15.13 -1.21
C ASP A 32 -20.99 -14.61 0.13
N LEU A 33 -20.66 -13.36 0.50
CA LEU A 33 -21.09 -12.75 1.76
C LEU A 33 -22.37 -11.92 1.63
N GLY A 34 -23.00 -11.89 0.45
CA GLY A 34 -24.26 -11.19 0.20
C GLY A 34 -24.20 -9.67 0.39
N VAL A 35 -23.07 -9.05 0.07
CA VAL A 35 -22.87 -7.61 0.20
C VAL A 35 -22.63 -6.94 -1.15
N THR A 36 -22.95 -5.64 -1.23
CA THR A 36 -22.71 -4.85 -2.44
C THR A 36 -21.21 -4.67 -2.71
N ILE A 37 -20.85 -4.37 -3.96
CA ILE A 37 -19.45 -4.07 -4.35
C ILE A 37 -18.90 -2.90 -3.52
N ALA A 38 -19.72 -1.86 -3.28
CA ALA A 38 -19.34 -0.73 -2.45
C ALA A 38 -19.03 -1.15 -1.01
N THR A 39 -19.88 -2.00 -0.41
CA THR A 39 -19.66 -2.53 0.94
C THR A 39 -18.42 -3.43 0.98
N ALA A 40 -18.22 -4.29 -0.01
CA ALA A 40 -17.02 -5.10 -0.11
C ALA A 40 -15.74 -4.26 -0.21
N GLY A 41 -15.79 -3.12 -0.92
CA GLY A 41 -14.69 -2.15 -1.01
C GLY A 41 -14.25 -1.57 0.34
N LEU A 42 -15.15 -1.48 1.33
CA LEU A 42 -14.80 -1.02 2.67
C LEU A 42 -13.81 -1.96 3.41
N LEU A 43 -13.68 -3.22 2.95
CA LEU A 43 -12.63 -4.13 3.46
C LEU A 43 -11.22 -3.59 3.23
N ILE A 44 -11.03 -2.81 2.17
CA ILE A 44 -9.77 -2.13 1.86
C ILE A 44 -9.59 -0.93 2.78
N SER A 45 -10.64 -0.10 2.92
CA SER A 45 -10.63 1.05 3.84
C SER A 45 -10.37 0.61 5.29
N GLY A 46 -11.04 -0.45 5.75
CA GLY A 46 -10.89 -0.99 7.10
C GLY A 46 -9.46 -1.50 7.36
N TYR A 47 -8.89 -2.21 6.40
CA TYR A 47 -7.49 -2.63 6.47
C TYR A 47 -6.54 -1.42 6.54
N ALA A 48 -6.67 -0.48 5.63
CA ALA A 48 -5.81 0.70 5.56
C ALA A 48 -5.89 1.57 6.82
N LEU A 49 -7.09 1.78 7.36
CA LEU A 49 -7.28 2.45 8.66
C LEU A 49 -6.65 1.66 9.81
N GLY A 50 -6.74 0.33 9.77
CA GLY A 50 -6.05 -0.55 10.71
C GLY A 50 -4.53 -0.34 10.68
N VAL A 51 -3.93 -0.15 9.50
CA VAL A 51 -2.49 0.19 9.37
C VAL A 51 -2.21 1.57 9.97
N VAL A 52 -3.01 2.59 9.64
CA VAL A 52 -2.83 3.97 10.11
C VAL A 52 -2.86 4.05 11.63
N LEU A 53 -3.80 3.34 12.26
CA LEU A 53 -3.95 3.34 13.72
C LEU A 53 -2.99 2.36 14.40
N GLY A 54 -2.80 1.20 13.80
CA GLY A 54 -1.99 0.12 14.38
C GLY A 54 -0.50 0.47 14.47
N ALA A 55 0.05 1.12 13.43
CA ALA A 55 1.47 1.41 13.37
C ALA A 55 1.97 2.25 14.57
N PRO A 56 1.40 3.42 14.91
CA PRO A 56 1.85 4.19 16.06
C PRO A 56 1.59 3.48 17.38
N ILE A 57 0.42 2.85 17.54
CA ILE A 57 0.03 2.17 18.78
C ILE A 57 0.98 1.00 19.08
N LEU A 58 1.18 0.10 18.12
CA LEU A 58 2.05 -1.06 18.33
C LEU A 58 3.53 -0.67 18.42
N THR A 59 3.96 0.38 17.74
CA THR A 59 5.35 0.89 17.86
C THR A 59 5.61 1.37 19.29
N VAL A 60 4.66 2.10 19.90
CA VAL A 60 4.79 2.54 21.30
C VAL A 60 4.71 1.37 22.28
N LEU A 61 3.73 0.47 22.12
CA LEU A 61 3.54 -0.68 23.00
C LEU A 61 4.71 -1.65 22.98
N THR A 62 5.34 -1.84 21.81
CA THR A 62 6.44 -2.79 21.62
C THR A 62 7.82 -2.15 21.73
N GLY A 63 7.92 -0.84 21.92
CA GLY A 63 9.17 -0.07 21.89
C GLY A 63 10.24 -0.55 22.92
N ARG A 64 9.80 -1.22 24.01
CA ARG A 64 10.70 -1.82 25.01
C ARG A 64 11.08 -3.28 24.72
N TRP A 65 10.49 -3.89 23.70
CA TRP A 65 10.76 -5.29 23.37
C TRP A 65 11.97 -5.41 22.43
N PRO A 66 12.74 -6.52 22.51
CA PRO A 66 13.74 -6.84 21.51
C PRO A 66 13.12 -6.90 20.11
N ARG A 67 13.73 -6.26 19.12
CA ARG A 67 13.17 -6.11 17.75
C ARG A 67 12.79 -7.44 17.12
N LYS A 68 13.61 -8.49 17.30
CA LYS A 68 13.28 -9.86 16.86
C LYS A 68 11.95 -10.35 17.44
N ARG A 69 11.71 -10.15 18.75
CA ARG A 69 10.45 -10.56 19.39
C ARG A 69 9.27 -9.80 18.81
N VAL A 70 9.45 -8.50 18.55
CA VAL A 70 8.42 -7.68 17.90
C VAL A 70 8.09 -8.24 16.52
N LEU A 71 9.08 -8.47 15.65
CA LEU A 71 8.86 -9.01 14.31
C LEU A 71 8.15 -10.38 14.33
N VAL A 72 8.56 -11.28 15.24
CA VAL A 72 7.91 -12.60 15.40
C VAL A 72 6.47 -12.44 15.89
N ALA A 73 6.22 -11.59 16.87
CA ALA A 73 4.86 -11.32 17.38
C ALA A 73 3.96 -10.71 16.29
N LEU A 74 4.48 -9.73 15.52
CA LEU A 74 3.74 -9.12 14.41
C LEU A 74 3.41 -10.14 13.32
N MET A 75 4.36 -11.03 12.97
CA MET A 75 4.09 -12.10 12.00
C MET A 75 3.11 -13.15 12.54
N ALA A 76 3.10 -13.41 13.84
CA ALA A 76 2.10 -14.27 14.46
C ALA A 76 0.69 -13.64 14.38
N VAL A 77 0.57 -12.34 14.70
CA VAL A 77 -0.69 -11.58 14.54
C VAL A 77 -1.14 -11.57 13.08
N PHE A 78 -0.23 -11.31 12.14
CA PHE A 78 -0.50 -11.33 10.70
C PHE A 78 -1.02 -12.70 10.24
N THR A 79 -0.35 -13.78 10.66
CA THR A 79 -0.73 -15.16 10.31
C THR A 79 -2.09 -15.53 10.90
N ALA A 80 -2.32 -15.23 12.18
CA ALA A 80 -3.60 -15.47 12.86
C ALA A 80 -4.73 -14.64 12.22
N GLY A 81 -4.47 -13.40 11.84
CA GLY A 81 -5.43 -12.55 11.15
C GLY A 81 -5.81 -13.09 9.76
N ASN A 82 -4.84 -13.58 8.97
CA ASN A 82 -5.14 -14.19 7.67
C ASN A 82 -5.87 -15.54 7.82
N LEU A 83 -5.53 -16.34 8.84
CA LEU A 83 -6.29 -17.53 9.20
C LEU A 83 -7.74 -17.18 9.55
N ALA A 84 -7.94 -16.14 10.35
CA ALA A 84 -9.29 -15.64 10.67
C ALA A 84 -10.03 -15.14 9.42
N CYS A 85 -9.34 -14.50 8.46
CA CYS A 85 -9.92 -14.14 7.16
C CYS A 85 -10.39 -15.41 6.38
N ALA A 86 -9.55 -16.46 6.34
CA ALA A 86 -9.88 -17.71 5.66
C ALA A 86 -11.09 -18.41 6.28
N LEU A 87 -11.28 -18.30 7.58
CA LEU A 87 -12.37 -18.92 8.36
C LEU A 87 -13.60 -18.01 8.54
N ALA A 88 -13.57 -16.77 8.03
CA ALA A 88 -14.63 -15.80 8.28
C ALA A 88 -15.99 -16.25 7.74
N PRO A 89 -17.03 -16.39 8.60
CA PRO A 89 -18.36 -16.83 8.20
C PRO A 89 -19.24 -15.68 7.71
N SER A 90 -18.84 -14.43 7.96
CA SER A 90 -19.62 -13.23 7.63
C SER A 90 -18.72 -12.06 7.26
N TYR A 91 -19.32 -11.04 6.63
CA TYR A 91 -18.63 -9.79 6.31
C TYR A 91 -18.01 -9.11 7.53
N GLY A 92 -18.76 -9.03 8.65
CA GLY A 92 -18.25 -8.42 9.88
C GLY A 92 -17.05 -9.15 10.47
N ALA A 93 -17.07 -10.50 10.44
CA ALA A 93 -15.94 -11.33 10.87
C ALA A 93 -14.72 -11.12 9.96
N LEU A 94 -14.93 -11.06 8.64
CA LEU A 94 -13.87 -10.78 7.68
C LEU A 94 -13.28 -9.37 7.90
N MET A 95 -14.11 -8.36 8.12
CA MET A 95 -13.66 -6.99 8.41
C MET A 95 -12.80 -6.95 9.69
N ALA A 96 -13.25 -7.58 10.77
CA ALA A 96 -12.48 -7.64 12.01
C ALA A 96 -11.14 -8.35 11.83
N ALA A 97 -11.12 -9.47 11.10
CA ALA A 97 -9.91 -10.21 10.77
C ALA A 97 -8.94 -9.38 9.90
N ARG A 98 -9.45 -8.62 8.93
CA ARG A 98 -8.68 -7.69 8.10
C ARG A 98 -8.04 -6.58 8.93
N ILE A 99 -8.79 -5.97 9.86
CA ILE A 99 -8.27 -4.95 10.78
C ILE A 99 -7.17 -5.55 11.67
N LEU A 100 -7.39 -6.74 12.24
CA LEU A 100 -6.38 -7.45 13.03
C LEU A 100 -5.09 -7.69 12.24
N THR A 101 -5.21 -8.15 11.00
CA THR A 101 -4.06 -8.36 10.11
C THR A 101 -3.31 -7.06 9.84
N ALA A 102 -4.05 -5.97 9.63
CA ALA A 102 -3.51 -4.65 9.32
C ALA A 102 -2.69 -4.04 10.46
N LEU A 103 -3.03 -4.33 11.71
CA LEU A 103 -2.29 -3.82 12.88
C LEU A 103 -0.79 -4.19 12.81
N ALA A 104 -0.47 -5.37 12.29
CA ALA A 104 0.92 -5.81 12.17
C ALA A 104 1.71 -5.09 11.06
N HIS A 105 1.03 -4.62 10.01
CA HIS A 105 1.64 -4.14 8.77
C HIS A 105 2.62 -2.98 9.01
N GLY A 106 2.13 -1.83 9.48
CA GLY A 106 2.94 -0.61 9.58
C GLY A 106 4.13 -0.75 10.52
N THR A 107 3.93 -1.40 11.67
CA THR A 107 4.98 -1.66 12.65
C THR A 107 6.01 -2.65 12.12
N PHE A 108 5.59 -3.66 11.33
CA PHE A 108 6.51 -4.60 10.69
C PHE A 108 7.51 -3.88 9.76
N PHE A 109 7.05 -2.99 8.91
CA PHE A 109 7.92 -2.22 8.02
C PHE A 109 8.83 -1.25 8.80
N GLY A 110 8.32 -0.61 9.84
CA GLY A 110 9.11 0.27 10.69
C GLY A 110 10.25 -0.47 11.41
N VAL A 111 9.92 -1.49 12.19
CA VAL A 111 10.89 -2.29 12.95
C VAL A 111 11.81 -3.09 12.01
N GLY A 112 11.24 -3.64 10.92
CA GLY A 112 12.00 -4.37 9.90
C GLY A 112 13.05 -3.51 9.22
N SER A 113 12.75 -2.25 8.90
CA SER A 113 13.72 -1.30 8.33
C SER A 113 14.89 -1.02 9.29
N VAL A 114 14.62 -0.89 10.59
CA VAL A 114 15.66 -0.70 11.61
C VAL A 114 16.55 -1.96 11.72
N VAL A 115 15.93 -3.14 11.72
CA VAL A 115 16.69 -4.41 11.73
C VAL A 115 17.51 -4.54 10.44
N ALA A 116 16.91 -4.28 9.27
CA ALA A 116 17.60 -4.37 7.98
C ALA A 116 18.83 -3.47 7.92
N THR A 117 18.73 -2.22 8.39
CA THR A 117 19.86 -1.28 8.43
C THR A 117 20.90 -1.63 9.46
N GLY A 118 20.52 -2.31 10.55
CA GLY A 118 21.45 -2.82 11.57
C GLY A 118 22.28 -4.05 11.13
N LEU A 119 21.87 -4.72 10.06
CA LEU A 119 22.56 -5.93 9.53
C LEU A 119 23.64 -5.61 8.52
N VAL A 120 23.82 -4.35 8.13
CA VAL A 120 24.75 -3.95 7.06
C VAL A 120 25.54 -2.69 7.44
N PRO A 121 26.72 -2.47 6.83
CA PRO A 121 27.48 -1.22 6.98
C PRO A 121 26.68 0.01 6.53
N ALA A 122 27.10 1.20 6.98
CA ALA A 122 26.42 2.46 6.74
C ALA A 122 26.14 2.75 5.25
N GLU A 123 27.08 2.39 4.38
CA GLU A 123 27.03 2.60 2.92
C GLU A 123 25.98 1.71 2.22
N ARG A 124 25.50 0.65 2.88
CA ARG A 124 24.55 -0.31 2.32
C ARG A 124 23.15 -0.25 2.96
N LYS A 125 22.89 0.69 3.87
CA LYS A 125 21.61 0.79 4.58
C LYS A 125 20.42 0.99 3.65
N ALA A 126 20.55 1.88 2.66
CA ALA A 126 19.50 2.09 1.66
C ALA A 126 19.22 0.83 0.84
N SER A 127 20.26 0.12 0.43
CA SER A 127 20.12 -1.15 -0.29
C SER A 127 19.45 -2.23 0.56
N ALA A 128 19.71 -2.29 1.86
CA ALA A 128 19.08 -3.25 2.77
C ALA A 128 17.56 -3.01 2.89
N ILE A 129 17.17 -1.74 3.04
CA ILE A 129 15.75 -1.36 3.02
C ILE A 129 15.13 -1.71 1.66
N ALA A 130 15.79 -1.39 0.55
CA ALA A 130 15.29 -1.72 -0.78
C ALA A 130 15.07 -3.23 -0.96
N VAL A 131 16.00 -4.08 -0.51
CA VAL A 131 15.85 -5.56 -0.53
C VAL A 131 14.62 -6.00 0.26
N MET A 132 14.38 -5.46 1.44
CA MET A 132 13.18 -5.78 2.21
C MET A 132 11.89 -5.39 1.44
N PHE A 133 11.86 -4.20 0.85
CA PHE A 133 10.71 -3.71 0.08
C PHE A 133 10.52 -4.40 -1.27
N THR A 134 11.53 -5.15 -1.80
CA THR A 134 11.29 -5.99 -2.99
C THR A 134 10.24 -7.06 -2.73
N GLY A 135 10.02 -7.46 -1.47
CA GLY A 135 8.93 -8.34 -1.08
C GLY A 135 7.55 -7.75 -1.43
N LEU A 136 7.33 -6.47 -1.11
CA LEU A 136 6.08 -5.77 -1.43
C LEU A 136 5.90 -5.63 -2.96
N THR A 137 6.98 -5.34 -3.68
CA THR A 137 6.96 -5.28 -5.15
C THR A 137 6.62 -6.64 -5.76
N ALA A 138 7.28 -7.71 -5.29
CA ALA A 138 7.00 -9.08 -5.73
C ALA A 138 5.56 -9.51 -5.40
N ALA A 139 5.01 -9.08 -4.24
CA ALA A 139 3.62 -9.30 -3.89
C ALA A 139 2.67 -8.70 -4.92
N ASN A 140 2.90 -7.47 -5.35
CA ASN A 140 2.05 -6.82 -6.34
C ASN A 140 2.18 -7.44 -7.75
N VAL A 141 3.41 -7.81 -8.14
CA VAL A 141 3.66 -8.35 -9.50
C VAL A 141 3.22 -9.81 -9.63
N LEU A 142 3.47 -10.63 -8.62
CA LEU A 142 3.23 -12.07 -8.66
C LEU A 142 2.18 -12.53 -7.67
N GLY A 143 2.25 -12.05 -6.43
CA GLY A 143 1.41 -12.52 -5.32
C GLY A 143 -0.05 -12.18 -5.51
N VAL A 144 -0.37 -10.95 -5.93
CA VAL A 144 -1.76 -10.51 -6.14
C VAL A 144 -2.40 -11.23 -7.33
N PRO A 145 -1.78 -11.31 -8.51
CA PRO A 145 -2.36 -12.08 -9.61
C PRO A 145 -2.52 -13.58 -9.28
N LEU A 146 -1.49 -14.19 -8.67
CA LEU A 146 -1.56 -15.61 -8.30
C LEU A 146 -2.64 -15.85 -7.22
N GLY A 147 -2.71 -15.00 -6.20
CA GLY A 147 -3.73 -15.08 -5.18
C GLY A 147 -5.15 -14.86 -5.72
N THR A 148 -5.30 -13.93 -6.69
CA THR A 148 -6.57 -13.74 -7.40
C THR A 148 -6.96 -15.00 -8.18
N TRP A 149 -6.02 -15.60 -8.91
CA TRP A 149 -6.24 -16.84 -9.64
C TRP A 149 -6.64 -17.99 -8.70
N ILE A 150 -5.92 -18.18 -7.57
CA ILE A 150 -6.29 -19.20 -6.56
C ILE A 150 -7.73 -18.97 -6.07
N GLY A 151 -8.07 -17.72 -5.76
CA GLY A 151 -9.41 -17.38 -5.27
C GLY A 151 -10.51 -17.60 -6.31
N GLN A 152 -10.24 -17.40 -7.58
CA GLN A 152 -11.15 -17.68 -8.68
C GLN A 152 -11.38 -19.19 -8.89
N GLN A 153 -10.33 -20.02 -8.74
CA GLN A 153 -10.41 -21.46 -8.96
C GLN A 153 -10.96 -22.24 -7.75
N PHE A 154 -10.55 -21.85 -6.54
CA PHE A 154 -10.79 -22.62 -5.31
C PHE A 154 -11.62 -21.85 -4.27
N GLY A 155 -12.15 -20.67 -4.65
CA GLY A 155 -12.87 -19.77 -3.75
C GLY A 155 -11.92 -18.82 -2.99
N TRP A 156 -12.41 -17.61 -2.70
CA TRP A 156 -11.61 -16.51 -2.11
C TRP A 156 -10.97 -16.89 -0.77
N ARG A 157 -11.56 -17.81 -0.01
CA ARG A 157 -10.97 -18.31 1.25
C ARG A 157 -9.66 -19.05 1.02
N ALA A 158 -9.50 -19.76 -0.10
CA ALA A 158 -8.28 -20.47 -0.46
C ALA A 158 -7.09 -19.51 -0.62
N THR A 159 -7.32 -18.30 -1.08
CA THR A 159 -6.29 -17.27 -1.13
C THR A 159 -5.78 -16.90 0.27
N PHE A 160 -6.67 -16.70 1.24
CA PHE A 160 -6.26 -16.39 2.62
C PHE A 160 -5.59 -17.58 3.32
N TRP A 161 -5.97 -18.82 3.00
CA TRP A 161 -5.22 -20.02 3.40
C TRP A 161 -3.78 -20.00 2.85
N SER A 162 -3.62 -19.67 1.58
CA SER A 162 -2.29 -19.54 0.95
C SER A 162 -1.46 -18.43 1.60
N VAL A 163 -2.06 -17.27 1.89
CA VAL A 163 -1.38 -16.19 2.60
C VAL A 163 -1.04 -16.58 4.04
N THR A 164 -1.89 -17.36 4.71
CA THR A 164 -1.59 -17.93 6.04
C THR A 164 -0.37 -18.83 5.98
N ALA A 165 -0.25 -19.70 4.99
CA ALA A 165 0.92 -20.55 4.80
C ALA A 165 2.20 -19.72 4.57
N VAL A 166 2.13 -18.66 3.75
CA VAL A 166 3.22 -17.70 3.57
C VAL A 166 3.57 -17.01 4.89
N GLY A 167 2.57 -16.63 5.68
CA GLY A 167 2.74 -16.03 7.01
C GLY A 167 3.48 -16.96 7.98
N VAL A 168 3.10 -18.25 8.04
CA VAL A 168 3.80 -19.26 8.84
C VAL A 168 5.25 -19.40 8.39
N MET A 169 5.48 -19.50 7.09
CA MET A 169 6.83 -19.60 6.53
C MET A 169 7.68 -18.38 6.92
N ALA A 170 7.14 -17.15 6.73
CA ALA A 170 7.83 -15.93 7.08
C ALA A 170 8.12 -15.84 8.59
N LEU A 171 7.16 -16.23 9.44
CA LEU A 171 7.33 -16.29 10.89
C LEU A 171 8.47 -17.22 11.28
N VAL A 172 8.51 -18.44 10.74
CA VAL A 172 9.56 -19.43 11.03
C VAL A 172 10.92 -18.92 10.56
N VAL A 173 11.02 -18.39 9.33
CA VAL A 173 12.26 -17.89 8.77
C VAL A 173 12.77 -16.66 9.55
N ILE A 174 11.91 -15.74 9.96
CA ILE A 174 12.27 -14.60 10.82
C ILE A 174 12.73 -15.11 12.21
N ALA A 175 12.01 -16.05 12.81
CA ALA A 175 12.37 -16.61 14.10
C ALA A 175 13.73 -17.32 14.10
N ILE A 176 14.12 -17.95 12.99
CA ILE A 176 15.41 -18.65 12.85
C ILE A 176 16.51 -17.67 12.48
N LEU A 177 16.33 -16.88 11.40
CA LEU A 177 17.42 -16.15 10.74
C LEU A 177 17.68 -14.76 11.33
N VAL A 178 16.66 -14.06 11.88
CA VAL A 178 16.89 -12.73 12.45
C VAL A 178 17.67 -12.85 13.76
N PRO A 179 18.81 -12.16 13.93
CA PRO A 179 19.60 -12.21 15.15
C PRO A 179 18.83 -11.71 16.36
N ARG A 180 19.20 -12.16 17.56
CA ARG A 180 18.69 -11.60 18.81
C ARG A 180 19.40 -10.28 19.08
N ASP A 181 18.64 -9.19 19.18
CA ASP A 181 19.19 -7.90 19.59
C ASP A 181 19.48 -7.90 21.08
N ALA A 182 20.68 -7.45 21.43
CA ALA A 182 21.09 -7.33 22.83
C ALA A 182 20.55 -6.08 23.54
N ARG A 183 20.04 -5.07 22.78
CA ARG A 183 19.62 -3.77 23.36
C ARG A 183 18.31 -3.28 22.77
N PRO A 184 17.40 -2.75 23.61
CA PRO A 184 16.28 -1.93 23.16
C PRO A 184 16.81 -0.66 22.46
N SER A 185 16.07 -0.11 21.52
CA SER A 185 16.38 1.17 20.90
C SER A 185 16.46 2.27 21.98
N GLU A 186 17.52 3.08 21.98
CA GLU A 186 17.58 4.32 22.75
C GLU A 186 16.38 5.20 22.36
N HIS A 187 15.80 5.87 23.36
CA HIS A 187 14.59 6.67 23.19
C HIS A 187 14.86 7.80 22.21
N ALA A 188 14.27 7.73 21.03
CA ALA A 188 14.12 8.91 20.19
C ALA A 188 13.35 9.99 21.01
N GLU A 189 13.76 11.24 20.92
CA GLU A 189 13.05 12.38 21.53
C GLU A 189 11.75 12.63 20.77
N TRP A 190 10.76 11.74 20.94
CA TRP A 190 9.50 11.74 20.20
C TRP A 190 8.79 13.11 20.18
N ARG A 191 9.01 13.94 21.24
CA ARG A 191 8.45 15.30 21.31
C ARG A 191 9.10 16.27 20.32
N ALA A 192 10.41 16.14 20.11
CA ALA A 192 11.13 16.93 19.11
C ALA A 192 10.73 16.51 17.70
N ASP A 193 10.67 15.19 17.47
CA ASP A 193 10.24 14.59 16.20
C ASP A 193 8.79 14.99 15.84
N MET A 194 7.89 15.00 16.82
CA MET A 194 6.49 15.39 16.61
C MET A 194 6.35 16.86 16.20
N ARG A 195 7.18 17.77 16.75
CA ARG A 195 7.18 19.17 16.34
C ARG A 195 7.56 19.35 14.88
N VAL A 196 8.42 18.50 14.35
CA VAL A 196 8.80 18.52 12.93
C VAL A 196 7.63 18.10 12.06
N ILE A 197 6.91 17.04 12.44
CA ILE A 197 5.72 16.55 11.71
C ILE A 197 4.63 17.63 11.63
N LEU A 198 4.45 18.40 12.72
CA LEU A 198 3.44 19.46 12.79
C LEU A 198 3.81 20.74 12.03
N ARG A 199 4.99 20.81 11.40
CA ARG A 199 5.33 21.94 10.52
C ARG A 199 4.38 21.99 9.32
N PRO A 200 3.82 23.16 8.96
CA PRO A 200 2.86 23.28 7.85
C PRO A 200 3.40 22.68 6.53
N ALA A 201 4.70 22.88 6.26
CA ALA A 201 5.31 22.32 5.05
C ALA A 201 5.31 20.79 5.02
N VAL A 202 5.49 20.11 6.17
CA VAL A 202 5.43 18.65 6.27
C VAL A 202 3.99 18.17 6.15
N LEU A 203 3.05 18.82 6.84
CA LEU A 203 1.62 18.50 6.77
C LEU A 203 1.07 18.62 5.35
N LEU A 204 1.47 19.66 4.60
CA LEU A 204 1.08 19.81 3.18
C LEU A 204 1.69 18.72 2.30
N CYS A 205 2.94 18.28 2.57
CA CYS A 205 3.49 17.11 1.87
C CYS A 205 2.68 15.84 2.15
N LEU A 206 2.36 15.58 3.41
CA LEU A 206 1.54 14.42 3.82
C LEU A 206 0.14 14.48 3.19
N LEU A 207 -0.49 15.66 3.18
CA LEU A 207 -1.79 15.84 2.51
C LEU A 207 -1.69 15.57 1.01
N THR A 208 -0.60 16.01 0.36
CA THR A 208 -0.36 15.70 -1.06
C THR A 208 -0.23 14.19 -1.29
N THR A 209 0.44 13.47 -0.38
CA THR A 209 0.55 12.01 -0.41
C THR A 209 -0.83 11.34 -0.28
N VAL A 210 -1.62 11.75 0.71
CA VAL A 210 -2.98 11.23 0.93
C VAL A 210 -3.84 11.41 -0.32
N LEU A 211 -3.88 12.62 -0.86
CA LEU A 211 -4.70 12.94 -2.02
C LEU A 211 -4.21 12.22 -3.29
N GLY A 212 -2.91 12.23 -3.56
CA GLY A 212 -2.35 11.53 -4.74
C GLY A 212 -2.70 10.04 -4.72
N TYR A 213 -2.54 9.40 -3.57
CA TYR A 213 -2.78 7.96 -3.45
C TYR A 213 -4.28 7.60 -3.37
N ALA A 214 -5.11 8.49 -2.85
CA ALA A 214 -6.57 8.32 -2.86
C ALA A 214 -7.11 8.17 -4.30
N GLY A 215 -6.58 8.91 -5.27
CA GLY A 215 -6.93 8.76 -6.67
C GLY A 215 -6.63 7.35 -7.22
N VAL A 216 -5.47 6.78 -6.90
CA VAL A 216 -5.12 5.41 -7.31
C VAL A 216 -6.11 4.40 -6.74
N PHE A 217 -6.35 4.48 -5.42
CA PHE A 217 -7.15 3.47 -4.72
C PHE A 217 -8.65 3.61 -4.91
N ALA A 218 -9.16 4.79 -5.29
CA ALA A 218 -10.55 4.95 -5.71
C ALA A 218 -10.88 4.07 -6.93
N VAL A 219 -9.89 3.82 -7.80
CA VAL A 219 -10.05 2.97 -9.00
C VAL A 219 -9.54 1.55 -8.76
N PHE A 220 -8.33 1.40 -8.21
CA PHE A 220 -7.72 0.08 -8.05
C PHE A 220 -8.51 -0.83 -7.11
N THR A 221 -9.20 -0.29 -6.10
CA THR A 221 -10.13 -1.04 -5.24
C THR A 221 -11.20 -1.76 -6.06
N TYR A 222 -11.70 -1.11 -7.11
CA TYR A 222 -12.79 -1.61 -7.93
C TYR A 222 -12.32 -2.10 -9.31
N ILE A 223 -11.04 -2.43 -9.45
CA ILE A 223 -10.45 -2.80 -10.75
C ILE A 223 -11.11 -4.06 -11.34
N ALA A 224 -11.41 -5.07 -10.51
CA ALA A 224 -12.06 -6.28 -10.98
C ALA A 224 -13.48 -6.00 -11.52
N PRO A 225 -14.38 -5.31 -10.78
CA PRO A 225 -15.66 -4.86 -11.34
C PRO A 225 -15.54 -3.99 -12.59
N LEU A 226 -14.57 -3.06 -12.64
CA LEU A 226 -14.34 -2.23 -13.82
C LEU A 226 -13.98 -3.07 -15.05
N LEU A 227 -13.08 -4.03 -14.91
CA LEU A 227 -12.68 -4.92 -16.00
C LEU A 227 -13.84 -5.80 -16.47
N THR A 228 -14.62 -6.37 -15.53
CA THR A 228 -15.69 -7.32 -15.88
C THR A 228 -16.97 -6.62 -16.35
N HIS A 229 -17.47 -5.64 -15.60
CA HIS A 229 -18.77 -5.03 -15.90
C HIS A 229 -18.69 -3.89 -16.92
N VAL A 230 -17.57 -3.16 -17.00
CA VAL A 230 -17.39 -2.08 -17.99
C VAL A 230 -16.58 -2.56 -19.18
N GLY A 231 -15.43 -3.20 -18.93
CA GLY A 231 -14.53 -3.70 -19.99
C GLY A 231 -15.01 -4.98 -20.69
N GLY A 232 -16.04 -5.66 -20.16
CA GLY A 232 -16.60 -6.88 -20.73
C GLY A 232 -15.63 -8.05 -20.74
N PHE A 233 -14.66 -8.08 -19.82
CA PHE A 233 -13.74 -9.21 -19.67
C PHE A 233 -14.38 -10.33 -18.85
N PRO A 234 -14.07 -11.60 -19.17
CA PRO A 234 -14.39 -12.70 -18.26
C PRO A 234 -13.57 -12.56 -16.95
N GLU A 235 -14.08 -13.07 -15.84
CA GLU A 235 -13.39 -13.00 -14.54
C GLU A 235 -11.99 -13.63 -14.58
N SER A 236 -11.79 -14.68 -15.38
CA SER A 236 -10.49 -15.31 -15.59
C SER A 236 -9.41 -14.38 -16.19
N ALA A 237 -9.81 -13.31 -16.87
CA ALA A 237 -8.88 -12.32 -17.42
C ALA A 237 -8.37 -11.32 -16.37
N VAL A 238 -9.03 -11.18 -15.22
CA VAL A 238 -8.64 -10.22 -14.18
C VAL A 238 -7.22 -10.50 -13.69
N SER A 239 -6.91 -11.75 -13.35
CA SER A 239 -5.58 -12.13 -12.85
C SER A 239 -4.44 -11.79 -13.84
N PRO A 240 -4.48 -12.19 -15.12
CA PRO A 240 -3.44 -11.78 -16.09
C PRO A 240 -3.38 -10.27 -16.35
N ILE A 241 -4.50 -9.54 -16.26
CA ILE A 241 -4.48 -8.08 -16.39
C ILE A 241 -3.82 -7.43 -15.17
N LEU A 242 -3.98 -7.98 -13.97
CA LEU A 242 -3.27 -7.52 -12.78
C LEU A 242 -1.74 -7.73 -12.88
N LEU A 243 -1.25 -8.69 -13.69
CA LEU A 243 0.18 -8.77 -14.01
C LEU A 243 0.66 -7.54 -14.80
N VAL A 244 -0.17 -7.05 -15.73
CA VAL A 244 0.13 -5.82 -16.49
C VAL A 244 0.19 -4.61 -15.56
N PHE A 245 -0.73 -4.50 -14.59
CA PHE A 245 -0.68 -3.49 -13.53
C PHE A 245 0.63 -3.59 -12.73
N GLY A 246 1.00 -4.80 -12.30
CA GLY A 246 2.25 -5.06 -11.57
C GLY A 246 3.50 -4.68 -12.36
N GLY A 247 3.54 -4.98 -13.66
CA GLY A 247 4.62 -4.55 -14.56
C GLY A 247 4.70 -3.02 -14.67
N GLY A 248 3.54 -2.37 -14.80
CA GLY A 248 3.42 -0.91 -14.77
C GLY A 248 3.95 -0.31 -13.47
N LEU A 249 3.57 -0.89 -12.32
CA LEU A 249 4.04 -0.49 -10.99
C LEU A 249 5.57 -0.48 -10.91
N VAL A 250 6.24 -1.53 -11.35
CA VAL A 250 7.70 -1.60 -11.35
C VAL A 250 8.31 -0.50 -12.23
N ALA A 251 7.80 -0.36 -13.45
CA ALA A 251 8.27 0.66 -14.37
C ALA A 251 8.07 2.08 -13.80
N GLY A 252 6.90 2.35 -13.24
CA GLY A 252 6.57 3.63 -12.61
C GLY A 252 7.46 3.97 -11.44
N ASN A 253 7.66 3.03 -10.52
CA ASN A 253 8.52 3.23 -9.36
C ASN A 253 9.97 3.57 -9.75
N LEU A 254 10.52 2.86 -10.74
CA LEU A 254 11.86 3.12 -11.27
C LEU A 254 11.96 4.48 -11.97
N LEU A 255 10.97 4.82 -12.78
CA LEU A 255 10.93 6.10 -13.50
C LEU A 255 10.76 7.27 -12.52
N GLY A 256 9.83 7.16 -11.57
CA GLY A 256 9.57 8.18 -10.55
C GLY A 256 10.81 8.49 -9.72
N GLY A 257 11.55 7.47 -9.28
CA GLY A 257 12.81 7.63 -8.57
C GLY A 257 13.85 8.38 -9.41
N ARG A 258 14.12 7.93 -10.65
CA ARG A 258 15.10 8.56 -11.54
C ARG A 258 14.75 10.02 -11.91
N LEU A 259 13.47 10.31 -12.09
CA LEU A 259 13.03 11.68 -12.38
C LEU A 259 13.15 12.56 -11.15
N ALA A 260 12.86 12.04 -9.95
CA ALA A 260 13.01 12.77 -8.69
C ALA A 260 14.46 13.17 -8.41
N ASP A 261 15.43 12.31 -8.75
CA ASP A 261 16.86 12.63 -8.64
C ASP A 261 17.28 13.83 -9.51
N ARG A 262 16.58 14.04 -10.64
CA ARG A 262 16.87 15.16 -11.56
C ARG A 262 16.19 16.45 -11.14
N ASN A 263 14.90 16.41 -10.86
CA ASN A 263 14.10 17.57 -10.47
C ASN A 263 12.89 17.16 -9.65
N LEU A 264 13.02 17.14 -8.33
CA LEU A 264 11.97 16.70 -7.43
C LEU A 264 10.65 17.48 -7.57
N PRO A 265 10.61 18.84 -7.58
CA PRO A 265 9.36 19.59 -7.74
C PRO A 265 8.62 19.28 -9.05
N ALA A 266 9.34 19.28 -10.18
CA ALA A 266 8.74 18.98 -11.48
C ALA A 266 8.24 17.54 -11.55
N THR A 267 8.95 16.59 -10.91
CA THR A 267 8.55 15.19 -10.88
C THR A 267 7.27 14.99 -10.07
N ILE A 268 7.11 15.64 -8.91
CA ILE A 268 5.88 15.55 -8.11
C ILE A 268 4.68 16.02 -8.94
N VAL A 269 4.77 17.21 -9.54
CA VAL A 269 3.66 17.75 -10.34
C VAL A 269 3.42 16.90 -11.58
N GLY A 270 4.47 16.48 -12.28
CA GLY A 270 4.37 15.70 -13.52
C GLY A 270 3.78 14.30 -13.29
N THR A 271 4.18 13.60 -12.22
CA THR A 271 3.64 12.26 -11.90
C THR A 271 2.18 12.32 -11.43
N LEU A 272 1.81 13.33 -10.64
CA LEU A 272 0.41 13.55 -10.25
C LEU A 272 -0.45 13.95 -11.47
N ALA A 273 0.06 14.77 -12.38
CA ALA A 273 -0.64 15.14 -13.61
C ALA A 273 -0.81 13.91 -14.54
N ALA A 274 0.22 13.09 -14.69
CA ALA A 274 0.14 11.83 -15.44
C ALA A 274 -0.91 10.89 -14.83
N LEU A 275 -0.94 10.77 -13.49
CA LEU A 275 -1.96 9.98 -12.80
C LEU A 275 -3.37 10.52 -13.05
N GLY A 276 -3.58 11.82 -12.93
CA GLY A 276 -4.88 12.46 -13.19
C GLY A 276 -5.35 12.23 -14.64
N LEU A 277 -4.43 12.34 -15.60
CA LEU A 277 -4.71 12.06 -17.01
C LEU A 277 -5.09 10.59 -17.25
N VAL A 278 -4.34 9.65 -16.69
CA VAL A 278 -4.65 8.22 -16.82
C VAL A 278 -6.02 7.92 -16.25
N LEU A 279 -6.34 8.42 -15.05
CA LEU A 279 -7.66 8.27 -14.42
C LEU A 279 -8.77 8.84 -15.29
N ALA A 280 -8.61 10.03 -15.85
CA ALA A 280 -9.60 10.62 -16.74
C ALA A 280 -9.81 9.80 -18.04
N LEU A 281 -8.70 9.29 -18.62
CA LEU A 281 -8.75 8.46 -19.84
C LEU A 281 -9.34 7.06 -19.58
N MET A 282 -9.33 6.54 -18.36
CA MET A 282 -9.92 5.24 -18.04
C MET A 282 -11.44 5.23 -18.27
N THR A 283 -12.14 6.34 -18.03
CA THR A 283 -13.58 6.43 -18.25
C THR A 283 -13.99 6.08 -19.69
N PRO A 284 -13.51 6.75 -20.74
CA PRO A 284 -13.78 6.33 -22.13
C PRO A 284 -13.03 5.07 -22.53
N GLY A 285 -11.83 4.86 -22.03
CA GLY A 285 -10.94 3.80 -22.49
C GLY A 285 -11.32 2.40 -22.03
N PHE A 286 -12.11 2.25 -20.97
CA PHE A 286 -12.55 0.94 -20.49
C PHE A 286 -13.65 0.30 -21.34
N HIS A 287 -14.24 1.04 -22.29
CA HIS A 287 -15.21 0.48 -23.25
C HIS A 287 -14.57 -0.36 -24.38
N ALA A 288 -13.23 -0.34 -24.51
CA ALA A 288 -12.51 -1.18 -25.45
C ALA A 288 -11.43 -2.00 -24.73
N ARG A 289 -11.39 -3.32 -25.01
CA ARG A 289 -10.50 -4.24 -24.29
C ARG A 289 -9.00 -3.89 -24.38
N PRO A 290 -8.43 -3.53 -25.55
CA PRO A 290 -7.00 -3.20 -25.61
C PRO A 290 -6.64 -1.96 -24.78
N SER A 291 -7.47 -0.91 -24.83
CA SER A 291 -7.24 0.29 -24.03
C SER A 291 -7.43 0.06 -22.54
N ALA A 292 -8.38 -0.78 -22.12
CA ALA A 292 -8.57 -1.14 -20.71
C ALA A 292 -7.33 -1.84 -20.14
N ILE A 293 -6.73 -2.78 -20.87
CA ILE A 293 -5.47 -3.45 -20.47
C ILE A 293 -4.34 -2.42 -20.35
N LEU A 294 -4.15 -1.60 -21.39
CA LEU A 294 -3.11 -0.57 -21.42
C LEU A 294 -3.27 0.41 -20.24
N LEU A 295 -4.47 0.93 -20.05
CA LEU A 295 -4.76 1.91 -19.01
C LEU A 295 -4.63 1.31 -17.59
N THR A 296 -4.90 0.01 -17.41
CA THR A 296 -4.63 -0.68 -16.16
C THR A 296 -3.12 -0.74 -15.87
N GLY A 297 -2.29 -1.02 -16.87
CA GLY A 297 -0.83 -0.94 -16.74
C GLY A 297 -0.33 0.48 -16.48
N LEU A 298 -0.89 1.46 -17.19
CA LEU A 298 -0.57 2.88 -16.99
C LEU A 298 -1.00 3.40 -15.61
N LEU A 299 -2.12 2.91 -15.05
CA LEU A 299 -2.52 3.21 -13.68
C LEU A 299 -1.45 2.74 -12.69
N GLY A 300 -0.94 1.52 -12.84
CA GLY A 300 0.17 1.02 -12.06
C GLY A 300 1.41 1.91 -12.20
N ALA A 301 1.77 2.25 -13.44
CA ALA A 301 2.94 3.08 -13.72
C ALA A 301 2.80 4.51 -13.15
N ALA A 302 1.72 5.20 -13.44
CA ALA A 302 1.50 6.58 -13.00
C ALA A 302 1.32 6.66 -11.47
N GLY A 303 0.57 5.72 -10.86
CA GLY A 303 0.36 5.66 -9.43
C GLY A 303 1.67 5.46 -8.67
N PHE A 304 2.46 4.47 -9.04
CA PHE A 304 3.70 4.16 -8.33
C PHE A 304 4.89 5.06 -8.71
N ALA A 305 4.81 5.80 -9.81
CA ALA A 305 5.77 6.87 -10.10
C ALA A 305 5.69 8.04 -9.10
N THR A 306 4.58 8.18 -8.36
CA THR A 306 4.43 9.21 -7.32
C THR A 306 5.11 8.84 -6.00
N VAL A 307 5.35 7.54 -5.73
CA VAL A 307 5.75 7.04 -4.39
C VAL A 307 7.10 7.60 -3.96
N ALA A 308 8.15 7.38 -4.76
CA ALA A 308 9.49 7.83 -4.42
C ALA A 308 9.61 9.36 -4.32
N PRO A 309 9.07 10.15 -5.28
CA PRO A 309 9.10 11.62 -5.18
C PRO A 309 8.39 12.15 -3.92
N LEU A 310 7.21 11.64 -3.58
CA LEU A 310 6.46 12.07 -2.40
C LEU A 310 7.21 11.70 -1.11
N GLN A 311 7.81 10.51 -1.04
CA GLN A 311 8.63 10.09 0.10
C GLN A 311 9.85 10.99 0.29
N ILE A 312 10.61 11.25 -0.77
CA ILE A 312 11.79 12.12 -0.75
C ILE A 312 11.38 13.55 -0.34
N TRP A 313 10.24 14.03 -0.82
CA TRP A 313 9.77 15.38 -0.51
C TRP A 313 9.44 15.56 0.96
N VAL A 314 8.71 14.62 1.57
CA VAL A 314 8.44 14.65 3.02
C VAL A 314 9.75 14.64 3.80
N LEU A 315 10.69 13.75 3.46
CA LEU A 315 11.99 13.68 4.13
C LEU A 315 12.81 14.98 4.00
N SER A 316 12.77 15.63 2.84
CA SER A 316 13.46 16.90 2.61
C SER A 316 12.90 18.05 3.46
N LYS A 317 11.57 18.08 3.66
CA LYS A 317 10.90 19.09 4.52
C LYS A 317 11.04 18.79 6.01
N ALA A 318 11.28 17.52 6.36
CA ALA A 318 11.57 17.08 7.72
C ALA A 318 13.08 17.09 8.06
N ALA A 319 13.92 17.76 7.26
CA ALA A 319 15.38 17.81 7.44
C ALA A 319 15.76 18.22 8.86
N GLY A 320 16.74 17.52 9.44
CA GLY A 320 17.17 17.64 10.83
C GLY A 320 16.67 16.50 11.72
N ALA A 321 15.97 16.81 12.81
CA ALA A 321 15.33 15.82 13.67
C ALA A 321 14.05 15.25 13.01
N GLY A 322 13.72 14.00 13.30
CA GLY A 322 12.41 13.44 12.96
C GLY A 322 12.25 12.83 11.56
N GLN A 323 13.32 12.66 10.79
CA GLN A 323 13.22 12.03 9.45
C GLN A 323 12.64 10.60 9.49
N SER A 324 12.99 9.80 10.49
CA SER A 324 12.47 8.44 10.64
C SER A 324 10.97 8.47 10.92
N LEU A 325 10.52 9.37 11.81
CA LEU A 325 9.10 9.54 12.10
C LEU A 325 8.35 10.08 10.88
N ALA A 326 8.91 11.06 10.17
CA ALA A 326 8.33 11.63 8.95
C ALA A 326 8.15 10.55 7.86
N SER A 327 9.13 9.65 7.71
CA SER A 327 9.02 8.49 6.82
C SER A 327 7.85 7.59 7.21
N SER A 328 7.75 7.22 8.49
CA SER A 328 6.69 6.33 8.99
C SER A 328 5.30 6.99 8.88
N VAL A 329 5.20 8.28 9.19
CA VAL A 329 3.93 9.04 9.05
C VAL A 329 3.55 9.17 7.56
N ASN A 330 4.51 9.27 6.65
CA ASN A 330 4.20 9.27 5.22
C ASN A 330 3.69 7.90 4.73
N ILE A 331 4.19 6.78 5.27
CA ILE A 331 3.61 5.45 5.01
C ILE A 331 2.15 5.40 5.51
N ALA A 332 1.88 5.94 6.69
CA ALA A 332 0.52 6.08 7.19
C ALA A 332 -0.34 7.00 6.29
N ALA A 333 0.23 8.07 5.72
CA ALA A 333 -0.47 8.95 4.77
C ALA A 333 -0.82 8.23 3.46
N PHE A 334 0.06 7.38 2.92
CA PHE A 334 -0.28 6.50 1.80
C PHE A 334 -1.49 5.60 2.13
N ASN A 335 -1.47 4.96 3.30
CA ASN A 335 -2.56 4.10 3.74
C ASN A 335 -3.86 4.88 4.02
N LEU A 336 -3.77 6.09 4.55
CA LEU A 336 -4.93 6.97 4.69
C LEU A 336 -5.51 7.33 3.32
N GLY A 337 -4.66 7.57 2.32
CA GLY A 337 -5.06 7.74 0.92
C GLY A 337 -5.78 6.50 0.39
N ASN A 338 -5.26 5.29 0.65
CA ASN A 338 -5.91 4.02 0.29
C ASN A 338 -7.33 3.95 0.88
N ALA A 339 -7.47 4.25 2.18
CA ALA A 339 -8.75 4.22 2.88
C ALA A 339 -9.77 5.20 2.29
N ILE A 340 -9.34 6.45 2.11
CA ILE A 340 -10.19 7.53 1.55
C ILE A 340 -10.57 7.20 0.10
N GLY A 341 -9.63 6.73 -0.71
CA GLY A 341 -9.87 6.36 -2.10
C GLY A 341 -10.88 5.24 -2.22
N ALA A 342 -10.68 4.14 -1.51
CA ALA A 342 -11.59 3.01 -1.51
C ALA A 342 -13.00 3.39 -1.05
N TRP A 343 -13.11 4.19 0.02
CA TRP A 343 -14.38 4.72 0.51
C TRP A 343 -15.04 5.65 -0.51
N ALA A 344 -14.30 6.59 -1.10
CA ALA A 344 -14.83 7.54 -2.07
C ALA A 344 -15.34 6.83 -3.34
N GLY A 345 -14.58 5.88 -3.89
CA GLY A 345 -15.01 5.07 -5.02
C GLY A 345 -16.30 4.29 -4.70
N GLY A 346 -16.36 3.68 -3.50
CA GLY A 346 -17.56 2.99 -3.01
C GLY A 346 -18.77 3.91 -2.85
N THR A 347 -18.54 5.13 -2.37
CA THR A 347 -19.60 6.14 -2.21
C THR A 347 -20.18 6.53 -3.57
N VAL A 348 -19.34 6.76 -4.58
CA VAL A 348 -19.80 7.04 -5.95
C VAL A 348 -20.68 5.91 -6.47
N ILE A 349 -20.28 4.66 -6.29
CA ILE A 349 -21.03 3.47 -6.68
C ILE A 349 -22.36 3.36 -5.91
N ALA A 350 -22.32 3.56 -4.60
CA ALA A 350 -23.50 3.42 -3.71
C ALA A 350 -24.60 4.46 -4.02
N HIS A 351 -24.25 5.63 -4.56
CA HIS A 351 -25.22 6.63 -5.02
C HIS A 351 -25.76 6.37 -6.43
N GLY A 352 -25.54 5.17 -6.99
CA GLY A 352 -26.08 4.78 -8.29
C GLY A 352 -25.35 5.40 -9.49
N VAL A 353 -24.21 6.04 -9.29
CA VAL A 353 -23.38 6.53 -10.39
C VAL A 353 -22.74 5.33 -11.12
N ALA A 354 -22.75 5.39 -12.44
CA ALA A 354 -22.18 4.31 -13.25
C ALA A 354 -20.73 4.03 -12.86
N LEU A 355 -20.38 2.75 -12.76
CA LEU A 355 -19.04 2.30 -12.38
C LEU A 355 -17.94 2.89 -13.29
N SER A 356 -18.25 3.10 -14.58
CA SER A 356 -17.36 3.71 -15.57
C SER A 356 -16.97 5.16 -15.24
N VAL A 357 -17.73 5.87 -14.37
CA VAL A 357 -17.46 7.27 -13.98
C VAL A 357 -16.50 7.35 -12.79
N VAL A 358 -16.34 6.26 -12.05
CA VAL A 358 -15.44 6.22 -10.86
C VAL A 358 -14.03 6.72 -11.17
N PRO A 359 -13.38 6.35 -12.31
CA PRO A 359 -12.04 6.85 -12.62
C PRO A 359 -12.01 8.39 -12.84
N LEU A 360 -13.03 8.95 -13.50
CA LEU A 360 -13.12 10.40 -13.70
C LEU A 360 -13.29 11.14 -12.36
N ALA A 361 -14.16 10.63 -11.48
CA ALA A 361 -14.32 11.19 -10.14
C ALA A 361 -13.01 11.08 -9.33
N ALA A 362 -12.28 9.98 -9.47
CA ALA A 362 -10.99 9.78 -8.82
C ALA A 362 -9.91 10.78 -9.29
N ALA A 363 -10.00 11.30 -10.53
CA ALA A 363 -9.05 12.27 -11.06
C ALA A 363 -9.04 13.61 -10.29
N ILE A 364 -10.10 13.91 -9.53
CA ILE A 364 -10.18 15.09 -8.66
C ILE A 364 -9.08 15.03 -7.58
N PHE A 365 -8.75 13.86 -7.06
CA PHE A 365 -7.76 13.70 -6.01
C PHE A 365 -6.34 14.14 -6.45
N PRO A 366 -5.74 13.62 -7.54
CA PRO A 366 -4.43 14.09 -7.97
C PRO A 366 -4.46 15.54 -8.45
N ALA A 367 -5.57 16.04 -9.01
CA ALA A 367 -5.71 17.45 -9.35
C ALA A 367 -5.63 18.35 -8.11
N THR A 368 -6.34 17.99 -7.04
CA THR A 368 -6.25 18.69 -5.74
C THR A 368 -4.87 18.53 -5.11
N ALA A 369 -4.25 17.35 -5.22
CA ALA A 369 -2.89 17.11 -4.76
C ALA A 369 -1.87 18.05 -5.42
N ILE A 370 -2.02 18.32 -6.73
CA ILE A 370 -1.19 19.29 -7.46
C ILE A 370 -1.34 20.68 -6.87
N LEU A 371 -2.56 21.15 -6.60
CA LEU A 371 -2.81 22.46 -6.02
C LEU A 371 -2.14 22.59 -4.64
N VAL A 372 -2.27 21.57 -3.78
CA VAL A 372 -1.62 21.53 -2.47
C VAL A 372 -0.10 21.51 -2.61
N ALA A 373 0.44 20.74 -3.56
CA ALA A 373 1.88 20.71 -3.82
C ALA A 373 2.43 22.07 -4.26
N LEU A 374 1.76 22.72 -5.20
CA LEU A 374 2.16 24.06 -5.68
C LEU A 374 2.11 25.11 -4.56
N LEU A 375 1.06 25.06 -3.71
CA LEU A 375 0.96 25.91 -2.53
C LEU A 375 2.17 25.72 -1.59
N ASN A 376 2.51 24.48 -1.28
CA ASN A 376 3.65 24.18 -0.41
C ASN A 376 5.00 24.61 -1.01
N MET A 377 5.17 24.45 -2.33
CA MET A 377 6.39 24.91 -3.03
C MET A 377 6.53 26.43 -2.99
N ASN A 378 5.43 27.18 -3.03
CA ASN A 378 5.44 28.65 -2.97
C ASN A 378 5.72 29.17 -1.56
N ILE A 379 5.22 28.50 -0.50
CA ILE A 379 5.52 28.86 0.90
C ILE A 379 7.02 28.70 1.20
N GLY A 380 7.67 27.68 0.63
CA GLY A 380 9.11 27.45 0.83
C GLY A 380 10.05 28.37 0.04
N ARG A 381 9.53 29.26 -0.82
CA ARG A 381 10.30 30.27 -1.57
C ARG A 381 10.30 31.65 -0.90
N ARG A 382 9.41 31.85 0.06
CA ARG A 382 9.37 33.06 0.91
C ARG A 382 10.13 32.80 2.21
#